data_684c2f8f146c9382820cd9070f3e2cb1
#
_entry.id   684c2f8f146c9382820cd9070f3e2cb1
#
_cell.length_a   1.000
_cell.length_b   1.000
_cell.length_c   1.000
_cell.angle_alpha   90.00
_cell.angle_beta   90.00
_cell.angle_gamma   90.00
#
_symmetry.space_group_name_H-M   'P 1'
#
loop_
_entity.id
_entity.type
_entity.pdbx_description
1 polymer ?
#
loop_
_entity_poly.entity_id
_entity_poly.type
_entity_poly.pdbx_seq_one_letter_code
_entity_poly.pdbx_strand_id
1 'polypeptide(L)'
;GLRVIGVARLDAACGAATGGALGDYFRTQPGLPLLLVFLAGFGMKAGLFPMHVWLPEAHPAAPSHVSALMSGVMLKTGVYGILRVTAALGEQPLLHTAGVILLAAGVVTGLWGVILAAMQNDVKRLLAYSSIENVGVILIGLGVAALGKSSGNQLVALCGVTGALLHTLNHSLFKSLLFFGAGNILSQTHTTSLDALGGLAKHMPLTAILFLTGTAAICALPPLNGFVSELLIYLGMLDGIASGSNVLASAAGLAALALIGGLVVLAFTKRY
;
A
#
# COMPACT_ATOMS: atom_id res chain seq x y z
N GLY A 1 5.48 -21.04 23.30
CA GLY A 1 6.38 -20.17 22.63
C GLY A 1 6.58 -20.59 21.18
N LEU A 2 5.65 -20.26 20.29
CA LEU A 2 5.88 -20.31 18.82
C LEU A 2 6.79 -19.14 18.46
N ARG A 3 8.09 -19.36 18.47
CA ARG A 3 9.03 -18.50 17.80
C ARG A 3 8.68 -18.57 16.30
N VAL A 4 8.33 -17.44 15.72
CA VAL A 4 8.15 -17.29 14.27
C VAL A 4 9.54 -17.50 13.63
N ILE A 5 9.87 -18.76 13.35
CA ILE A 5 11.18 -19.20 12.89
C ILE A 5 11.53 -18.64 11.49
N GLY A 6 10.52 -18.20 10.74
CA GLY A 6 10.73 -17.65 9.39
C GLY A 6 11.35 -16.25 9.36
N VAL A 7 10.92 -15.32 10.23
CA VAL A 7 11.41 -13.94 10.24
C VAL A 7 12.81 -13.88 10.85
N ALA A 8 13.08 -14.63 11.92
CA ALA A 8 14.40 -14.69 12.54
C ALA A 8 15.46 -15.36 11.62
N ARG A 9 15.07 -16.30 10.75
CA ARG A 9 15.99 -16.89 9.76
C ARG A 9 16.20 -16.01 8.54
N LEU A 10 15.21 -15.22 8.14
CA LEU A 10 15.38 -14.17 7.13
C LEU A 10 16.27 -13.04 7.67
N ASP A 11 16.16 -12.67 8.95
CA ASP A 11 17.07 -11.73 9.61
C ASP A 11 18.49 -12.32 9.73
N ALA A 12 18.65 -13.61 10.01
CA ALA A 12 19.98 -14.25 10.09
C ALA A 12 20.61 -14.45 8.68
N ALA A 13 19.85 -14.84 7.68
CA ALA A 13 20.34 -15.05 6.32
C ALA A 13 20.56 -13.75 5.53
N CYS A 14 19.72 -12.72 5.74
CA CYS A 14 19.91 -11.39 5.17
C CYS A 14 20.69 -10.44 6.10
N GLY A 15 20.69 -10.65 7.40
CA GLY A 15 21.36 -9.82 8.39
C GLY A 15 22.87 -9.99 8.40
N ALA A 16 23.39 -11.16 8.01
CA ALA A 16 24.82 -11.38 7.93
C ALA A 16 25.50 -10.59 6.80
N ALA A 17 24.78 -10.22 5.74
CA ALA A 17 25.39 -9.55 4.60
C ALA A 17 25.07 -8.04 4.47
N THR A 18 23.95 -7.53 5.01
CA THR A 18 23.57 -6.12 4.79
C THR A 18 22.81 -5.46 5.96
N GLY A 19 22.12 -6.20 6.81
CA GLY A 19 21.30 -5.64 7.90
C GLY A 19 22.16 -5.07 9.04
N GLY A 20 23.24 -5.73 9.39
CA GLY A 20 24.19 -5.26 10.41
C GLY A 20 24.85 -3.95 10.00
N ALA A 21 25.41 -3.89 8.80
CA ALA A 21 26.11 -2.71 8.31
C ALA A 21 25.19 -1.48 8.18
N LEU A 22 23.94 -1.64 7.72
CA LEU A 22 22.98 -0.55 7.63
C LEU A 22 22.51 -0.09 9.00
N GLY A 23 22.25 -1.02 9.93
CA GLY A 23 21.88 -0.71 11.32
C GLY A 23 23.01 0.01 12.04
N ASP A 24 24.25 -0.44 11.90
CA ASP A 24 25.43 0.22 12.48
C ASP A 24 25.66 1.60 11.87
N TYR A 25 25.38 1.76 10.58
CA TYR A 25 25.47 3.07 9.93
C TYR A 25 24.44 4.05 10.51
N PHE A 26 23.20 3.63 10.78
CA PHE A 26 22.19 4.46 11.45
C PHE A 26 22.55 4.82 12.90
N ARG A 27 23.41 4.04 13.56
CA ARG A 27 23.91 4.35 14.91
C ARG A 27 25.04 5.38 14.92
N THR A 28 25.81 5.42 13.85
CA THR A 28 27.04 6.25 13.76
C THR A 28 26.82 7.58 13.04
N GLN A 29 25.79 7.69 12.23
CA GLN A 29 25.46 8.89 11.43
C GLN A 29 24.21 9.59 11.95
N PRO A 30 23.94 10.86 11.59
CA PRO A 30 22.69 11.54 11.92
C PRO A 30 21.49 10.79 11.31
N GLY A 31 20.88 9.91 12.13
CA GLY A 31 19.93 8.91 11.68
C GLY A 31 18.68 9.47 10.99
N LEU A 32 18.15 10.61 11.47
CA LEU A 32 16.93 11.19 10.91
C LEU A 32 17.11 11.72 9.47
N PRO A 33 18.13 12.53 9.14
CA PRO A 33 18.36 12.95 7.74
C PRO A 33 18.57 11.76 6.81
N LEU A 34 19.30 10.76 7.25
CA LEU A 34 19.56 9.55 6.48
C LEU A 34 18.24 8.79 6.21
N LEU A 35 17.41 8.60 7.24
CA LEU A 35 16.09 7.98 7.12
C LEU A 35 15.22 8.73 6.08
N LEU A 36 15.18 10.06 6.16
CA LEU A 36 14.40 10.88 5.23
C LEU A 36 14.88 10.74 3.78
N VAL A 37 16.19 10.67 3.55
CA VAL A 37 16.75 10.45 2.20
C VAL A 37 16.33 9.08 1.65
N PHE A 38 16.42 8.01 2.47
CA PHE A 38 15.96 6.69 2.05
C PHE A 38 14.46 6.66 1.78
N LEU A 39 13.65 7.27 2.66
CA LEU A 39 12.20 7.35 2.49
C LEU A 39 11.83 8.16 1.24
N ALA A 40 12.55 9.24 0.94
CA ALA A 40 12.33 10.01 -0.28
C ALA A 40 12.67 9.17 -1.53
N GLY A 41 13.82 8.50 -1.57
CA GLY A 41 14.24 7.69 -2.72
C GLY A 41 13.31 6.51 -3.00
N PHE A 42 13.02 5.69 -1.98
CA PHE A 42 12.10 4.57 -2.12
C PHE A 42 10.65 5.03 -2.25
N GLY A 43 10.29 6.13 -1.60
CA GLY A 43 8.98 6.75 -1.68
C GLY A 43 8.65 7.26 -3.09
N MET A 44 9.60 7.91 -3.75
CA MET A 44 9.46 8.30 -5.16
C MET A 44 9.15 7.08 -6.04
N LYS A 45 9.88 5.97 -5.84
CA LYS A 45 9.67 4.73 -6.58
C LYS A 45 8.33 4.07 -6.25
N ALA A 46 7.88 4.13 -4.99
CA ALA A 46 6.59 3.60 -4.56
C ALA A 46 5.40 4.48 -4.96
N GLY A 47 5.63 5.73 -5.34
CA GLY A 47 4.58 6.69 -5.70
C GLY A 47 3.97 7.41 -4.50
N LEU A 48 4.78 7.74 -3.47
CA LEU A 48 4.32 8.51 -2.32
C LEU A 48 4.08 9.99 -2.68
N PHE A 49 3.07 10.58 -2.04
CA PHE A 49 2.89 12.02 -2.09
C PHE A 49 4.08 12.76 -1.43
N PRO A 50 4.61 13.82 -2.04
CA PRO A 50 4.19 14.48 -3.29
C PRO A 50 4.87 13.93 -4.55
N MET A 51 5.72 12.91 -4.45
CA MET A 51 6.57 12.40 -5.52
C MET A 51 5.86 11.40 -6.47
N HIS A 52 4.54 11.25 -6.36
CA HIS A 52 3.70 10.33 -7.13
C HIS A 52 3.40 10.76 -8.57
N VAL A 53 3.72 12.01 -8.95
CA VAL A 53 3.24 12.70 -10.16
C VAL A 53 3.52 11.90 -11.46
N TRP A 54 4.62 11.16 -11.50
CA TRP A 54 4.99 10.36 -12.66
C TRP A 54 4.04 9.17 -12.93
N LEU A 55 3.41 8.63 -11.89
CA LEU A 55 2.65 7.39 -11.96
C LEU A 55 1.34 7.52 -12.78
N PRO A 56 0.49 8.53 -12.55
CA PRO A 56 -0.73 8.73 -13.33
C PRO A 56 -0.49 9.10 -14.80
N GLU A 57 0.69 9.60 -15.15
CA GLU A 57 1.06 9.87 -16.52
C GLU A 57 1.67 8.63 -17.21
N ALA A 58 2.45 7.85 -16.48
CA ALA A 58 3.11 6.66 -17.01
C ALA A 58 2.11 5.55 -17.37
N HIS A 59 1.07 5.34 -16.55
CA HIS A 59 0.11 4.25 -16.76
C HIS A 59 -0.75 4.37 -18.03
N PRO A 60 -1.34 5.53 -18.37
CA PRO A 60 -2.06 5.68 -19.64
C PRO A 60 -1.17 5.54 -20.86
N ALA A 61 0.06 6.06 -20.80
CA ALA A 61 1.02 6.00 -21.89
C ALA A 61 1.56 4.58 -22.14
N ALA A 62 1.67 3.76 -21.10
CA ALA A 62 2.20 2.41 -21.22
C ALA A 62 1.15 1.42 -21.76
N PRO A 63 1.57 0.36 -22.50
CA PRO A 63 0.73 -0.78 -22.77
C PRO A 63 0.18 -1.41 -21.48
N SER A 64 -1.03 -1.97 -21.51
CA SER A 64 -1.73 -2.41 -20.29
C SER A 64 -1.01 -3.52 -19.51
N HIS A 65 -0.32 -4.43 -20.21
CA HIS A 65 0.49 -5.45 -19.58
C HIS A 65 1.74 -4.86 -18.85
N VAL A 66 2.31 -3.79 -19.40
CA VAL A 66 3.40 -3.05 -18.74
C VAL A 66 2.85 -2.33 -17.51
N SER A 67 1.68 -1.70 -17.60
CA SER A 67 1.00 -1.07 -16.46
C SER A 67 0.69 -2.08 -15.34
N ALA A 68 0.29 -3.31 -15.70
CA ALA A 68 0.09 -4.39 -14.74
C ALA A 68 1.38 -4.73 -13.97
N LEU A 69 2.52 -4.86 -14.68
CA LEU A 69 3.82 -5.08 -14.05
C LEU A 69 4.31 -3.88 -13.23
N MET A 70 4.10 -2.66 -13.72
CA MET A 70 4.45 -1.43 -12.98
C MET A 70 3.73 -1.37 -11.64
N SER A 71 2.41 -1.55 -11.64
CA SER A 71 1.63 -1.51 -10.41
C SER A 71 1.81 -2.78 -9.57
N GLY A 72 1.83 -3.96 -10.20
CA GLY A 72 1.92 -5.25 -9.50
C GLY A 72 3.28 -5.55 -8.87
N VAL A 73 4.38 -5.13 -9.50
CA VAL A 73 5.75 -5.51 -9.10
C VAL A 73 6.63 -4.30 -8.83
N MET A 74 6.76 -3.37 -9.76
CA MET A 74 7.76 -2.31 -9.70
C MET A 74 7.56 -1.39 -8.48
N LEU A 75 6.33 -0.96 -8.19
CA LEU A 75 6.04 -0.14 -7.00
C LEU A 75 6.43 -0.86 -5.70
N LYS A 76 6.27 -2.20 -5.65
CA LYS A 76 6.58 -3.00 -4.46
C LYS A 76 8.07 -3.06 -4.14
N THR A 77 8.95 -2.84 -5.11
CA THR A 77 10.39 -2.72 -4.82
C THR A 77 10.69 -1.45 -4.01
N GLY A 78 9.92 -0.37 -4.19
CA GLY A 78 9.99 0.81 -3.32
C GLY A 78 9.49 0.52 -1.91
N VAL A 79 8.33 -0.14 -1.79
CA VAL A 79 7.79 -0.61 -0.50
C VAL A 79 8.78 -1.54 0.23
N TYR A 80 9.38 -2.49 -0.50
CA TYR A 80 10.42 -3.37 0.05
C TYR A 80 11.63 -2.60 0.57
N GLY A 81 12.08 -1.56 -0.14
CA GLY A 81 13.16 -0.69 0.32
C GLY A 81 12.81 0.02 1.63
N ILE A 82 11.59 0.56 1.74
CA ILE A 82 11.09 1.19 2.98
C ILE A 82 11.07 0.18 4.13
N LEU A 83 10.52 -1.02 3.89
CA LEU A 83 10.49 -2.10 4.88
C LEU A 83 11.90 -2.47 5.36
N ARG A 84 12.87 -2.60 4.44
CA ARG A 84 14.27 -2.93 4.77
C ARG A 84 14.94 -1.86 5.62
N VAL A 85 14.75 -0.60 5.27
CA VAL A 85 15.27 0.54 6.06
C VAL A 85 14.64 0.56 7.45
N THR A 86 13.33 0.41 7.56
CA THR A 86 12.61 0.39 8.84
C THR A 86 13.05 -0.80 9.71
N ALA A 87 13.23 -1.97 9.10
CA ALA A 87 13.72 -3.16 9.81
C ALA A 87 15.16 -2.99 10.33
N ALA A 88 16.03 -2.30 9.58
CA ALA A 88 17.41 -2.04 9.95
C ALA A 88 17.55 -1.08 11.17
N LEU A 89 16.53 -0.27 11.48
CA LEU A 89 16.51 0.58 12.68
C LEU A 89 16.46 -0.25 13.96
N GLY A 90 15.97 -1.49 13.91
CA GLY A 90 15.90 -2.38 15.08
C GLY A 90 15.03 -1.83 16.19
N GLU A 91 15.62 -1.65 17.39
CA GLU A 91 14.95 -1.09 18.59
C GLU A 91 15.44 0.32 18.92
N GLN A 92 16.02 1.03 17.96
CA GLN A 92 16.50 2.38 18.18
C GLN A 92 15.34 3.37 18.42
N PRO A 93 15.56 4.47 19.17
CA PRO A 93 14.54 5.52 19.37
C PRO A 93 14.02 6.10 18.06
N LEU A 94 14.84 6.08 16.99
CA LEU A 94 14.47 6.51 15.65
C LEU A 94 13.33 5.67 15.05
N LEU A 95 13.13 4.43 15.49
CA LEU A 95 12.05 3.56 15.02
C LEU A 95 10.66 4.17 15.29
N HIS A 96 10.46 4.77 16.47
CA HIS A 96 9.21 5.46 16.80
C HIS A 96 8.96 6.63 15.83
N THR A 97 9.98 7.46 15.62
CA THR A 97 9.90 8.59 14.66
C THR A 97 9.62 8.10 13.23
N ALA A 98 10.29 7.02 12.81
CA ALA A 98 10.01 6.37 11.51
C ALA A 98 8.55 5.89 11.41
N GLY A 99 8.02 5.29 12.47
CA GLY A 99 6.62 4.84 12.54
C GLY A 99 5.63 5.99 12.37
N VAL A 100 5.84 7.11 13.05
CA VAL A 100 5.00 8.33 12.91
C VAL A 100 5.09 8.90 11.49
N ILE A 101 6.30 9.00 10.93
CA ILE A 101 6.50 9.51 9.56
C ILE A 101 5.81 8.61 8.54
N LEU A 102 5.98 7.29 8.64
CA LEU A 102 5.35 6.32 7.72
C LEU A 102 3.83 6.37 7.81
N LEU A 103 3.28 6.43 9.01
CA LEU A 103 1.84 6.54 9.22
C LEU A 103 1.31 7.84 8.62
N ALA A 104 1.91 8.99 8.92
CA ALA A 104 1.50 10.28 8.39
C ALA A 104 1.60 10.33 6.85
N ALA A 105 2.73 9.88 6.28
CA ALA A 105 2.92 9.79 4.85
C ALA A 105 1.90 8.84 4.19
N GLY A 106 1.59 7.71 4.84
CA GLY A 106 0.58 6.75 4.38
C GLY A 106 -0.81 7.37 4.35
N VAL A 107 -1.21 8.07 5.41
CA VAL A 107 -2.50 8.77 5.49
C VAL A 107 -2.64 9.82 4.38
N VAL A 108 -1.65 10.69 4.24
CA VAL A 108 -1.67 11.74 3.20
C VAL A 108 -1.70 11.12 1.80
N THR A 109 -0.85 10.12 1.55
CA THR A 109 -0.78 9.45 0.24
C THR A 109 -2.08 8.73 -0.10
N GLY A 110 -2.66 8.01 0.87
CA GLY A 110 -3.90 7.26 0.69
C GLY A 110 -5.09 8.18 0.41
N LEU A 111 -5.28 9.21 1.23
CA LEU A 111 -6.37 10.18 1.05
C LEU A 111 -6.21 10.95 -0.28
N TRP A 112 -5.02 11.43 -0.59
CA TRP A 112 -4.76 12.11 -1.84
C TRP A 112 -5.02 11.23 -3.06
N GLY A 113 -4.53 9.98 -3.01
CA GLY A 113 -4.72 9.00 -4.06
C GLY A 113 -6.20 8.71 -4.33
N VAL A 114 -7.00 8.44 -3.30
CA VAL A 114 -8.41 8.10 -3.47
C VAL A 114 -9.26 9.29 -3.93
N ILE A 115 -9.00 10.49 -3.44
CA ILE A 115 -9.71 11.71 -3.87
C ILE A 115 -9.47 11.92 -5.37
N LEU A 116 -8.21 11.85 -5.81
CA LEU A 116 -7.88 12.01 -7.21
C LEU A 116 -8.39 10.85 -8.07
N ALA A 117 -8.41 9.62 -7.57
CA ALA A 117 -9.02 8.48 -8.27
C ALA A 117 -10.50 8.71 -8.56
N ALA A 118 -11.26 9.21 -7.57
CA ALA A 118 -12.68 9.51 -7.72
C ALA A 118 -13.00 10.59 -8.76
N MET A 119 -12.04 11.43 -9.08
CA MET A 119 -12.17 12.52 -10.07
C MET A 119 -11.80 12.12 -11.50
N GLN A 120 -11.21 10.92 -11.72
CA GLN A 120 -10.73 10.53 -13.04
C GLN A 120 -11.87 10.07 -13.95
N ASN A 121 -11.77 10.39 -15.24
CA ASN A 121 -12.64 9.92 -16.32
C ASN A 121 -11.94 8.90 -17.24
N ASP A 122 -10.72 8.50 -16.95
CA ASP A 122 -9.94 7.50 -17.66
C ASP A 122 -9.67 6.29 -16.76
N VAL A 123 -10.00 5.08 -17.26
CA VAL A 123 -9.86 3.83 -16.48
C VAL A 123 -8.42 3.62 -16.01
N LYS A 124 -7.42 3.85 -16.87
CA LYS A 124 -6.01 3.62 -16.50
C LYS A 124 -5.52 4.66 -15.49
N ARG A 125 -5.95 5.93 -15.61
CA ARG A 125 -5.65 6.97 -14.62
C ARG A 125 -6.31 6.69 -13.27
N LEU A 126 -7.57 6.25 -13.28
CA LEU A 126 -8.27 5.84 -12.06
C LEU A 126 -7.49 4.71 -11.37
N LEU A 127 -7.09 3.67 -12.13
CA LEU A 127 -6.29 2.57 -11.60
C LEU A 127 -4.91 3.02 -11.13
N ALA A 128 -4.29 4.03 -11.75
CA ALA A 128 -3.02 4.58 -11.30
C ALA A 128 -3.16 5.28 -9.94
N TYR A 129 -4.13 6.17 -9.78
CA TYR A 129 -4.38 6.86 -8.51
C TYR A 129 -4.82 5.92 -7.40
N SER A 130 -5.59 4.89 -7.71
CA SER A 130 -5.93 3.87 -6.71
C SER A 130 -4.73 2.95 -6.38
N SER A 131 -3.65 2.93 -7.19
CA SER A 131 -2.37 2.31 -6.76
C SER A 131 -1.63 3.17 -5.74
N ILE A 132 -1.67 4.50 -5.89
CA ILE A 132 -1.11 5.45 -4.93
C ILE A 132 -1.83 5.33 -3.58
N GLU A 133 -3.16 5.28 -3.62
CA GLU A 133 -4.00 5.08 -2.44
C GLU A 133 -3.60 3.80 -1.69
N ASN A 134 -3.52 2.65 -2.38
CA ASN A 134 -3.16 1.38 -1.76
C ASN A 134 -1.72 1.35 -1.21
N VAL A 135 -0.77 2.05 -1.84
CA VAL A 135 0.57 2.25 -1.26
C VAL A 135 0.45 3.01 0.06
N GLY A 136 -0.46 3.99 0.16
CA GLY A 136 -0.78 4.66 1.41
C GLY A 136 -1.24 3.69 2.50
N VAL A 137 -2.14 2.76 2.18
CA VAL A 137 -2.62 1.71 3.12
C VAL A 137 -1.45 0.83 3.60
N ILE A 138 -0.57 0.40 2.70
CA ILE A 138 0.62 -0.38 3.06
C ILE A 138 1.51 0.40 4.04
N LEU A 139 1.74 1.69 3.79
CA LEU A 139 2.56 2.53 4.67
C LEU A 139 1.92 2.76 6.04
N ILE A 140 0.59 2.91 6.11
CA ILE A 140 -0.14 2.94 7.38
C ILE A 140 0.17 1.66 8.18
N GLY A 141 0.06 0.49 7.54
CA GLY A 141 0.37 -0.78 8.18
C GLY A 141 1.83 -0.88 8.66
N LEU A 142 2.80 -0.45 7.84
CA LEU A 142 4.23 -0.41 8.24
C LEU A 142 4.48 0.60 9.37
N GLY A 143 3.81 1.74 9.36
CA GLY A 143 3.86 2.74 10.42
C GLY A 143 3.33 2.18 11.75
N VAL A 144 2.17 1.52 11.71
CA VAL A 144 1.59 0.81 12.87
C VAL A 144 2.55 -0.26 13.40
N ALA A 145 3.17 -1.03 12.50
CA ALA A 145 4.15 -2.05 12.88
C ALA A 145 5.37 -1.44 13.62
N ALA A 146 5.92 -0.35 13.10
CA ALA A 146 7.05 0.34 13.70
C ALA A 146 6.69 0.95 15.08
N LEU A 147 5.50 1.55 15.19
CA LEU A 147 4.99 2.09 16.45
C LEU A 147 4.75 0.98 17.49
N GLY A 148 4.14 -0.13 17.09
CA GLY A 148 3.95 -1.30 17.96
C GLY A 148 5.27 -1.86 18.47
N LYS A 149 6.26 -2.02 17.59
CA LYS A 149 7.59 -2.51 17.96
C LYS A 149 8.31 -1.53 18.91
N SER A 150 8.25 -0.24 18.65
CA SER A 150 8.88 0.79 19.48
C SER A 150 8.25 0.94 20.86
N SER A 151 6.96 0.64 21.01
CA SER A 151 6.23 0.65 22.28
C SER A 151 6.24 -0.71 23.00
N GLY A 152 6.88 -1.74 22.44
CA GLY A 152 6.90 -3.10 23.01
C GLY A 152 5.59 -3.88 22.85
N ASN A 153 4.59 -3.35 22.12
CA ASN A 153 3.35 -4.04 21.85
C ASN A 153 3.51 -4.97 20.65
N GLN A 154 3.74 -6.26 20.93
CA GLN A 154 3.98 -7.28 19.91
C GLN A 154 2.75 -7.54 19.00
N LEU A 155 1.54 -7.44 19.53
CA LEU A 155 0.33 -7.67 18.76
C LEU A 155 0.14 -6.58 17.72
N VAL A 156 0.27 -5.31 18.10
CA VAL A 156 0.25 -4.16 17.18
C VAL A 156 1.33 -4.32 16.10
N ALA A 157 2.55 -4.67 16.50
CA ALA A 157 3.66 -4.86 15.56
C ALA A 157 3.38 -5.99 14.53
N LEU A 158 2.90 -7.14 15.01
CA LEU A 158 2.58 -8.29 14.16
C LEU A 158 1.40 -8.00 13.22
N CYS A 159 0.31 -7.43 13.73
CA CYS A 159 -0.84 -7.08 12.91
C CYS A 159 -0.48 -6.05 11.84
N GLY A 160 0.29 -5.03 12.20
CA GLY A 160 0.75 -4.00 11.27
C GLY A 160 1.61 -4.57 10.14
N VAL A 161 2.68 -5.32 10.47
CA VAL A 161 3.58 -5.88 9.45
C VAL A 161 2.91 -6.96 8.61
N THR A 162 2.14 -7.86 9.22
CA THR A 162 1.45 -8.93 8.50
C THR A 162 0.39 -8.35 7.58
N GLY A 163 -0.40 -7.39 8.06
CA GLY A 163 -1.40 -6.68 7.25
C GLY A 163 -0.77 -5.97 6.07
N ALA A 164 0.32 -5.22 6.27
CA ALA A 164 1.02 -4.51 5.21
C ALA A 164 1.63 -5.45 4.15
N LEU A 165 2.27 -6.54 4.56
CA LEU A 165 2.85 -7.52 3.64
C LEU A 165 1.77 -8.27 2.85
N LEU A 166 0.70 -8.71 3.55
CA LEU A 166 -0.43 -9.36 2.90
C LEU A 166 -1.13 -8.40 1.92
N HIS A 167 -1.30 -7.13 2.31
CA HIS A 167 -1.89 -6.12 1.43
C HIS A 167 -1.00 -5.85 0.20
N THR A 168 0.31 -5.88 0.37
CA THR A 168 1.27 -5.76 -0.75
C THR A 168 1.08 -6.88 -1.77
N LEU A 169 0.92 -8.13 -1.31
CA LEU A 169 0.66 -9.28 -2.18
C LEU A 169 -0.72 -9.18 -2.84
N ASN A 170 -1.76 -8.91 -2.06
CA ASN A 170 -3.14 -8.79 -2.54
C ASN A 170 -3.27 -7.71 -3.59
N HIS A 171 -2.69 -6.54 -3.33
CA HIS A 171 -2.65 -5.42 -4.26
C HIS A 171 -1.93 -5.80 -5.57
N SER A 172 -0.86 -6.59 -5.53
CA SER A 172 -0.21 -7.08 -6.76
C SER A 172 -1.17 -7.90 -7.62
N LEU A 173 -1.96 -8.76 -7.00
CA LEU A 173 -2.90 -9.64 -7.69
C LEU A 173 -4.07 -8.86 -8.31
N PHE A 174 -4.83 -8.12 -7.50
CA PHE A 174 -6.02 -7.46 -8.02
C PHE A 174 -5.69 -6.29 -8.97
N LYS A 175 -4.55 -5.61 -8.78
CA LYS A 175 -4.13 -4.56 -9.72
C LYS A 175 -3.70 -5.10 -11.07
N SER A 176 -2.96 -6.19 -11.08
CA SER A 176 -2.62 -6.85 -12.34
C SER A 176 -3.89 -7.28 -13.09
N LEU A 177 -4.86 -7.87 -12.38
CA LEU A 177 -6.15 -8.25 -12.96
C LEU A 177 -6.91 -7.06 -13.55
N LEU A 178 -6.99 -5.94 -12.81
CA LEU A 178 -7.68 -4.73 -13.24
C LEU A 178 -7.00 -4.07 -14.46
N PHE A 179 -5.67 -4.01 -14.49
CA PHE A 179 -4.96 -3.48 -15.66
C PHE A 179 -5.05 -4.36 -16.88
N PHE A 180 -5.07 -5.69 -16.75
CA PHE A 180 -5.37 -6.60 -17.86
C PHE A 180 -6.81 -6.42 -18.35
N GLY A 181 -7.77 -6.28 -17.43
CA GLY A 181 -9.16 -5.96 -17.77
C GLY A 181 -9.28 -4.63 -18.53
N ALA A 182 -8.61 -3.58 -18.06
CA ALA A 182 -8.55 -2.30 -18.78
C ALA A 182 -7.89 -2.43 -20.17
N GLY A 183 -6.91 -3.33 -20.31
CA GLY A 183 -6.31 -3.66 -21.60
C GLY A 183 -7.29 -4.33 -22.57
N ASN A 184 -8.08 -5.28 -22.07
CA ASN A 184 -9.11 -5.94 -22.85
C ASN A 184 -10.19 -4.95 -23.31
N ILE A 185 -10.63 -4.05 -22.42
CA ILE A 185 -11.57 -2.98 -22.76
C ILE A 185 -10.98 -2.11 -23.86
N LEU A 186 -9.77 -1.60 -23.68
CA LEU A 186 -9.11 -0.75 -24.67
C LEU A 186 -8.95 -1.44 -26.04
N SER A 187 -8.63 -2.73 -26.08
CA SER A 187 -8.45 -3.46 -27.32
C SER A 187 -9.74 -3.64 -28.11
N GLN A 188 -10.90 -3.68 -27.46
CA GLN A 188 -12.21 -3.85 -28.10
C GLN A 188 -12.92 -2.53 -28.40
N THR A 189 -12.74 -1.52 -27.54
CA THR A 189 -13.46 -0.25 -27.63
C THR A 189 -12.62 0.89 -28.19
N HIS A 190 -11.29 0.70 -28.26
CA HIS A 190 -10.30 1.71 -28.66
C HIS A 190 -10.33 2.99 -27.82
N THR A 191 -10.95 2.94 -26.63
CA THR A 191 -11.02 4.07 -25.68
C THR A 191 -10.85 3.61 -24.24
N THR A 192 -10.31 4.49 -23.39
CA THR A 192 -10.24 4.33 -21.94
C THR A 192 -11.13 5.33 -21.20
N SER A 193 -11.86 6.17 -21.95
CA SER A 193 -12.77 7.17 -21.37
C SER A 193 -14.02 6.51 -20.82
N LEU A 194 -14.25 6.66 -19.51
CA LEU A 194 -15.42 6.11 -18.82
C LEU A 194 -16.74 6.68 -19.34
N ASP A 195 -16.75 7.93 -19.82
CA ASP A 195 -17.95 8.58 -20.37
C ASP A 195 -18.36 8.01 -21.74
N ALA A 196 -17.41 7.39 -22.45
CA ALA A 196 -17.66 6.74 -23.74
C ALA A 196 -17.93 5.23 -23.62
N LEU A 197 -17.78 4.66 -22.44
CA LEU A 197 -17.96 3.24 -22.17
C LEU A 197 -19.37 2.99 -21.59
N GLY A 198 -20.04 1.94 -22.07
CA GLY A 198 -21.34 1.53 -21.52
C GLY A 198 -21.75 0.16 -22.03
N GLY A 199 -22.49 -0.60 -21.21
CA GLY A 199 -23.04 -1.90 -21.57
C GLY A 199 -22.04 -3.01 -21.86
N LEU A 200 -20.78 -2.85 -21.49
CA LEU A 200 -19.68 -3.76 -21.84
C LEU A 200 -19.89 -5.19 -21.31
N ALA A 201 -20.60 -5.35 -20.20
CA ALA A 201 -20.89 -6.66 -19.61
C ALA A 201 -21.65 -7.60 -20.60
N LYS A 202 -22.45 -7.04 -21.51
CA LYS A 202 -23.17 -7.82 -22.52
C LYS A 202 -22.24 -8.32 -23.64
N HIS A 203 -21.23 -7.53 -24.00
CA HIS A 203 -20.29 -7.83 -25.09
C HIS A 203 -19.04 -8.56 -24.61
N MET A 204 -18.64 -8.37 -23.36
CA MET A 204 -17.43 -8.92 -22.77
C MET A 204 -17.70 -9.52 -21.38
N PRO A 205 -18.57 -10.55 -21.26
CA PRO A 205 -19.03 -11.04 -19.97
C PRO A 205 -17.91 -11.57 -19.07
N LEU A 206 -16.92 -12.27 -19.62
CA LEU A 206 -15.78 -12.78 -18.86
C LEU A 206 -14.91 -11.64 -18.30
N THR A 207 -14.61 -10.64 -19.15
CA THR A 207 -13.86 -9.45 -18.71
C THR A 207 -14.63 -8.70 -17.63
N ALA A 208 -15.95 -8.58 -17.76
CA ALA A 208 -16.80 -7.91 -16.78
C ALA A 208 -16.76 -8.62 -15.42
N ILE A 209 -16.89 -9.95 -15.39
CA ILE A 209 -16.81 -10.75 -14.13
C ILE A 209 -15.44 -10.59 -13.48
N LEU A 210 -14.35 -10.73 -14.25
CA LEU A 210 -13.00 -10.62 -13.73
C LEU A 210 -12.71 -9.20 -13.23
N PHE A 211 -13.17 -8.18 -13.97
CA PHE A 211 -13.00 -6.78 -13.56
C PHE A 211 -13.81 -6.46 -12.30
N LEU A 212 -15.04 -6.95 -12.21
CA LEU A 212 -15.88 -6.81 -11.02
C LEU A 212 -15.23 -7.49 -9.79
N THR A 213 -14.67 -8.70 -9.97
CA THR A 213 -13.96 -9.41 -8.90
C THR A 213 -12.75 -8.60 -8.42
N GLY A 214 -11.94 -8.05 -9.33
CA GLY A 214 -10.82 -7.17 -8.99
C GLY A 214 -11.27 -5.88 -8.29
N THR A 215 -12.39 -5.29 -8.74
CA THR A 215 -12.99 -4.11 -8.13
C THR A 215 -13.52 -4.40 -6.72
N ALA A 216 -14.18 -5.52 -6.52
CA ALA A 216 -14.64 -5.92 -5.19
C ALA A 216 -13.46 -6.20 -4.24
N ALA A 217 -12.36 -6.76 -4.76
CA ALA A 217 -11.16 -7.03 -3.98
C ALA A 217 -10.43 -5.73 -3.55
N ILE A 218 -10.33 -4.73 -4.43
CA ILE A 218 -9.71 -3.45 -4.10
C ILE A 218 -10.59 -2.61 -3.16
N CYS A 219 -11.92 -2.78 -3.22
CA CYS A 219 -12.85 -2.16 -2.29
C CYS A 219 -12.89 -2.86 -0.92
N ALA A 220 -11.99 -3.80 -0.68
CA ALA A 220 -11.93 -4.59 0.57
C ALA A 220 -13.29 -5.20 0.98
N LEU A 221 -14.07 -5.69 0.00
CA LEU A 221 -15.35 -6.33 0.31
C LEU A 221 -15.14 -7.76 0.84
N PRO A 222 -15.78 -8.14 1.97
CA PRO A 222 -15.75 -9.51 2.45
C PRO A 222 -16.40 -10.47 1.44
N PRO A 223 -15.88 -11.68 1.24
CA PRO A 223 -14.74 -12.35 1.88
C PRO A 223 -13.42 -12.22 1.10
N LEU A 224 -13.26 -11.20 0.26
CA LEU A 224 -12.12 -11.08 -0.63
C LEU A 224 -10.81 -10.73 0.12
N ASN A 225 -9.70 -10.96 -0.56
CA ASN A 225 -8.37 -10.85 0.02
C ASN A 225 -7.99 -9.44 0.49
N GLY A 226 -8.48 -8.38 -0.19
CA GLY A 226 -8.30 -6.99 0.24
C GLY A 226 -8.81 -6.76 1.66
N PHE A 227 -10.02 -7.24 1.97
CA PHE A 227 -10.62 -7.15 3.30
C PHE A 227 -9.73 -7.76 4.39
N VAL A 228 -9.20 -8.96 4.16
CA VAL A 228 -8.39 -9.66 5.19
C VAL A 228 -7.14 -8.88 5.57
N SER A 229 -6.45 -8.29 4.59
CA SER A 229 -5.24 -7.52 4.83
C SER A 229 -5.51 -6.19 5.55
N GLU A 230 -6.57 -5.49 5.17
CA GLU A 230 -6.96 -4.26 5.86
C GLU A 230 -7.47 -4.55 7.27
N LEU A 231 -8.26 -5.61 7.45
CA LEU A 231 -8.74 -6.02 8.77
C LEU A 231 -7.59 -6.24 9.76
N LEU A 232 -6.48 -6.84 9.34
CA LEU A 232 -5.30 -7.00 10.19
C LEU A 232 -4.73 -5.65 10.63
N ILE A 233 -4.65 -4.68 9.73
CA ILE A 233 -4.18 -3.33 10.06
C ILE A 233 -5.17 -2.66 11.05
N TYR A 234 -6.48 -2.78 10.81
CA TYR A 234 -7.52 -2.30 11.74
C TYR A 234 -7.36 -2.91 13.14
N LEU A 235 -7.19 -4.23 13.23
CA LEU A 235 -7.02 -4.93 14.52
C LEU A 235 -5.77 -4.44 15.26
N GLY A 236 -4.66 -4.22 14.55
CA GLY A 236 -3.45 -3.64 15.15
C GLY A 236 -3.69 -2.24 15.71
N MET A 237 -4.43 -1.39 15.00
CA MET A 237 -4.74 -0.03 15.49
C MET A 237 -5.73 -0.04 16.66
N LEU A 238 -6.73 -0.92 16.62
CA LEU A 238 -7.69 -1.08 17.73
C LEU A 238 -6.99 -1.55 19.01
N ASP A 239 -6.07 -2.51 18.90
CA ASP A 239 -5.27 -2.96 20.05
C ASP A 239 -4.33 -1.85 20.54
N GLY A 240 -3.75 -1.05 19.66
CA GLY A 240 -2.95 0.13 20.01
C GLY A 240 -3.73 1.17 20.79
N ILE A 241 -5.03 1.34 20.52
CA ILE A 241 -5.92 2.21 21.30
C ILE A 241 -6.27 1.54 22.63
N ALA A 242 -6.67 0.28 22.62
CA ALA A 242 -7.12 -0.45 23.81
C ALA A 242 -6.01 -0.62 24.86
N SER A 243 -4.79 -0.87 24.41
CA SER A 243 -3.59 -1.00 25.27
C SER A 243 -3.01 0.33 25.75
N GLY A 244 -3.52 1.46 25.27
CA GLY A 244 -2.97 2.79 25.56
C GLY A 244 -1.64 3.08 24.85
N SER A 245 -1.18 2.20 23.97
CA SER A 245 0.06 2.39 23.22
C SER A 245 -0.19 3.20 21.94
N ASN A 246 0.39 4.41 21.87
CA ASN A 246 0.28 5.29 20.70
C ASN A 246 -1.18 5.63 20.30
N VAL A 247 -2.05 5.87 21.27
CA VAL A 247 -3.52 6.06 21.08
C VAL A 247 -3.84 7.06 19.99
N LEU A 248 -3.21 8.24 19.99
CA LEU A 248 -3.48 9.28 19.01
C LEU A 248 -3.11 8.84 17.59
N ALA A 249 -1.94 8.21 17.42
CA ALA A 249 -1.49 7.73 16.11
C ALA A 249 -2.40 6.59 15.60
N SER A 250 -2.75 5.66 16.46
CA SER A 250 -3.66 4.54 16.14
C SER A 250 -5.06 5.03 15.79
N ALA A 251 -5.62 5.98 16.55
CA ALA A 251 -6.93 6.57 16.27
C ALA A 251 -6.94 7.36 14.95
N ALA A 252 -5.91 8.15 14.69
CA ALA A 252 -5.77 8.89 13.43
C ALA A 252 -5.65 7.94 12.23
N GLY A 253 -4.84 6.89 12.34
CA GLY A 253 -4.70 5.86 11.31
C GLY A 253 -6.01 5.12 11.05
N LEU A 254 -6.74 4.74 12.09
CA LEU A 254 -8.03 4.08 12.01
C LEU A 254 -9.06 4.94 11.27
N ALA A 255 -9.21 6.20 11.66
CA ALA A 255 -10.11 7.14 11.02
C ALA A 255 -9.75 7.37 9.54
N ALA A 256 -8.47 7.52 9.24
CA ALA A 256 -7.98 7.69 7.88
C ALA A 256 -8.26 6.46 7.01
N LEU A 257 -8.00 5.26 7.52
CA LEU A 257 -8.23 4.02 6.78
C LEU A 257 -9.72 3.80 6.51
N ALA A 258 -10.59 4.06 7.48
CA ALA A 258 -12.04 3.99 7.30
C ALA A 258 -12.54 4.99 6.23
N LEU A 259 -11.99 6.21 6.22
CA LEU A 259 -12.31 7.22 5.22
C LEU A 259 -11.81 6.82 3.82
N ILE A 260 -10.59 6.30 3.72
CA ILE A 260 -10.01 5.80 2.47
C ILE A 260 -10.89 4.68 1.91
N GLY A 261 -11.23 3.67 2.71
CA GLY A 261 -12.08 2.56 2.29
C GLY A 261 -13.45 3.00 1.78
N GLY A 262 -14.12 3.92 2.48
CA GLY A 262 -15.39 4.49 2.03
C GLY A 262 -15.28 5.24 0.70
N LEU A 263 -14.23 6.02 0.52
CA LEU A 263 -13.98 6.77 -0.72
C LEU A 263 -13.59 5.86 -1.90
N VAL A 264 -12.88 4.75 -1.64
CA VAL A 264 -12.58 3.74 -2.67
C VAL A 264 -13.86 3.13 -3.21
N VAL A 265 -14.75 2.68 -2.33
CA VAL A 265 -16.06 2.17 -2.75
C VAL A 265 -16.79 3.21 -3.60
N LEU A 266 -16.84 4.47 -3.16
CA LEU A 266 -17.47 5.54 -3.91
C LEU A 266 -16.81 5.77 -5.28
N ALA A 267 -15.48 5.75 -5.37
CA ALA A 267 -14.74 5.96 -6.61
C ALA A 267 -15.04 4.87 -7.65
N PHE A 268 -15.18 3.62 -7.21
CA PHE A 268 -15.45 2.49 -8.09
C PHE A 268 -16.95 2.27 -8.38
N THR A 269 -17.87 2.64 -7.49
CA THR A 269 -19.32 2.45 -7.70
C THR A 269 -19.99 3.55 -8.52
N LYS A 270 -19.48 4.77 -8.51
CA LYS A 270 -20.05 5.88 -9.32
C LYS A 270 -19.89 5.68 -10.83
N ARG A 271 -19.06 4.76 -11.26
CA ARG A 271 -18.61 4.65 -12.67
C ARG A 271 -18.98 3.32 -13.33
N TYR A 272 -19.64 2.42 -12.60
CA TYR A 272 -20.07 1.09 -13.06
C TYR A 272 -21.56 0.84 -12.74
#